data_8de2e87c32d8e2045be41518f7998557
#
_entry.id   8de2e87c32d8e2045be41518f7998557
#
_cell.length_a   1.000
_cell.length_b   1.000
_cell.length_c   1.000
_cell.angle_alpha   90.00
_cell.angle_beta   90.00
_cell.angle_gamma   90.00
#
_symmetry.space_group_name_H-M   'P 1'
#
loop_
_entity.id
_entity.type
_entity.pdbx_description
1 polymer ?
#
loop_
_entity_poly.entity_id
_entity_poly.type
_entity_poly.pdbx_seq_one_letter_code
_entity_poly.pdbx_strand_id
1 'polypeptide(L)'
;HVVLGRAVSGHYVTEIGGRHKMLSDSEFIDNMAEIDMDAPDARASIVSMLRIAFSQAALKLKGISLHASAVVLAGRAFLFLGSSGTGKSTHSALWLKNFTGARLLNDDNPALRLEDGKVMAYGTPWSGKTPCYVNEKWPVGGIVRLRQAPYNRFTECVDIDSFVNILPSCSAVRGDRLLQTRLHDTLAEICAEIRTGILECRPDDGAAILCETNINK
;
A
#
# COMPACT_ATOMS: atom_id res chain seq x y z
N HIS A 1 14.32 -14.36 -2.92
CA HIS A 1 14.75 -13.47 -4.03
C HIS A 1 13.66 -13.51 -5.09
N VAL A 2 13.12 -12.37 -5.44
CA VAL A 2 12.10 -12.22 -6.51
C VAL A 2 12.76 -11.53 -7.68
N VAL A 3 12.68 -12.14 -8.86
CA VAL A 3 13.14 -11.55 -10.12
C VAL A 3 11.93 -11.41 -11.04
N LEU A 4 11.77 -10.25 -11.65
CA LEU A 4 10.74 -10.02 -12.64
C LEU A 4 11.42 -9.50 -13.92
N GLY A 5 11.13 -10.14 -15.03
CA GLY A 5 11.64 -9.81 -16.35
C GLY A 5 10.53 -9.83 -17.41
N ARG A 6 10.80 -9.27 -18.57
CA ARG A 6 9.91 -9.33 -19.73
C ARG A 6 10.50 -10.29 -20.77
N ALA A 7 9.72 -11.29 -21.16
CA ALA A 7 10.10 -12.23 -22.22
C ALA A 7 9.99 -11.57 -23.61
N VAL A 8 10.66 -12.15 -24.60
CA VAL A 8 10.59 -11.70 -26.01
C VAL A 8 9.16 -11.73 -26.56
N SER A 9 8.33 -12.63 -26.03
CA SER A 9 6.90 -12.72 -26.37
C SER A 9 6.04 -11.56 -25.86
N GLY A 10 6.62 -10.64 -25.07
CA GLY A 10 5.90 -9.54 -24.42
C GLY A 10 5.25 -9.89 -23.09
N HIS A 11 5.30 -11.15 -22.68
CA HIS A 11 4.83 -11.60 -21.37
C HIS A 11 5.82 -11.24 -20.26
N TYR A 12 5.32 -11.14 -19.03
CA TYR A 12 6.17 -10.98 -17.85
C TYR A 12 6.46 -12.34 -17.22
N VAL A 13 7.69 -12.53 -16.79
CA VAL A 13 8.12 -13.72 -16.04
C VAL A 13 8.51 -13.28 -14.64
N THR A 14 7.85 -13.83 -13.65
CA THR A 14 8.20 -13.66 -12.23
C THR A 14 8.84 -14.96 -11.73
N GLU A 15 10.06 -14.89 -11.20
CA GLU A 15 10.72 -16.02 -10.56
C GLU A 15 10.92 -15.77 -9.06
N ILE A 16 10.61 -16.77 -8.24
CA ILE A 16 10.80 -16.72 -6.79
C ILE A 16 11.65 -17.91 -6.36
N GLY A 17 12.74 -17.62 -5.66
CA GLY A 17 13.64 -18.66 -5.13
C GLY A 17 14.31 -19.53 -6.20
N GLY A 18 14.25 -19.13 -7.49
CA GLY A 18 14.84 -19.89 -8.60
C GLY A 18 14.08 -21.17 -8.97
N ARG A 19 12.94 -21.47 -8.33
CA ARG A 19 12.18 -22.71 -8.53
C ARG A 19 10.69 -22.50 -8.81
N HIS A 20 10.14 -21.39 -8.41
CA HIS A 20 8.74 -21.03 -8.65
C HIS A 20 8.69 -19.97 -9.76
N LYS A 21 7.82 -20.16 -10.73
CA LYS A 21 7.70 -19.25 -11.87
C LYS A 21 6.25 -18.88 -12.12
N MET A 22 6.00 -17.63 -12.49
CA MET A 22 4.72 -17.16 -12.98
C MET A 22 4.91 -16.45 -14.30
N LEU A 23 4.15 -16.85 -15.30
CA LEU A 23 4.01 -16.17 -16.58
C LEU A 23 2.75 -15.33 -16.54
N SER A 24 2.86 -14.05 -16.84
CA SER A 24 1.74 -13.11 -16.86
C SER A 24 1.63 -12.47 -18.24
N ASP A 25 0.40 -12.19 -18.68
CA ASP A 25 0.19 -11.35 -19.84
C ASP A 25 0.67 -9.91 -19.60
N SER A 26 0.59 -9.05 -20.62
CA SER A 26 1.03 -7.64 -20.50
C SER A 26 0.24 -6.81 -19.50
N GLU A 27 -0.92 -7.29 -19.06
CA GLU A 27 -1.83 -6.60 -18.14
C GLU A 27 -1.95 -7.30 -16.78
N PHE A 28 -1.24 -8.41 -16.56
CA PHE A 28 -1.31 -9.25 -15.35
C PHE A 28 -2.73 -9.76 -15.03
N ILE A 29 -3.57 -9.93 -16.07
CA ILE A 29 -4.93 -10.49 -15.94
C ILE A 29 -4.88 -12.00 -16.05
N ASP A 30 -4.22 -12.50 -17.09
CA ASP A 30 -4.00 -13.94 -17.27
C ASP A 30 -2.63 -14.31 -16.72
N ASN A 31 -2.63 -15.16 -15.70
CA ASN A 31 -1.43 -15.59 -15.00
C ASN A 31 -1.39 -17.11 -14.89
N MET A 32 -0.29 -17.72 -15.29
CA MET A 32 0.00 -19.14 -15.13
C MET A 32 1.21 -19.31 -14.21
N ALA A 33 1.09 -20.11 -13.16
CA ALA A 33 2.18 -20.34 -12.23
C ALA A 33 2.55 -21.82 -12.14
N GLU A 34 3.85 -22.09 -12.16
CA GLU A 34 4.47 -23.37 -11.85
C GLU A 34 5.07 -23.30 -10.45
N ILE A 35 4.55 -24.09 -9.54
CA ILE A 35 4.94 -24.10 -8.12
C ILE A 35 5.49 -25.48 -7.75
N ASP A 36 6.70 -25.51 -7.22
CA ASP A 36 7.23 -26.69 -6.53
C ASP A 36 6.52 -26.78 -5.16
N MET A 37 5.49 -27.65 -5.07
CA MET A 37 4.68 -27.78 -3.87
C MET A 37 5.40 -28.47 -2.71
N ASP A 38 6.51 -29.17 -2.97
CA ASP A 38 7.34 -29.82 -1.95
C ASP A 38 8.34 -28.84 -1.32
N ALA A 39 8.49 -27.65 -1.90
CA ALA A 39 9.38 -26.62 -1.38
C ALA A 39 8.81 -25.97 -0.11
N PRO A 40 9.63 -25.70 0.93
CA PRO A 40 9.18 -25.12 2.19
C PRO A 40 8.61 -23.70 2.03
N ASP A 41 8.94 -23.00 0.95
CA ASP A 41 8.48 -21.65 0.62
C ASP A 41 7.33 -21.62 -0.40
N ALA A 42 6.77 -22.77 -0.81
CA ALA A 42 5.70 -22.86 -1.81
C ALA A 42 4.51 -21.94 -1.50
N ARG A 43 3.98 -22.02 -0.28
CA ARG A 43 2.84 -21.19 0.15
C ARG A 43 3.16 -19.70 0.12
N ALA A 44 4.33 -19.30 0.61
CA ALA A 44 4.77 -17.91 0.61
C ALA A 44 4.98 -17.39 -0.82
N SER A 45 5.46 -18.24 -1.71
CA SER A 45 5.67 -17.93 -3.13
C SER A 45 4.33 -17.71 -3.86
N ILE A 46 3.33 -18.57 -3.62
CA ILE A 46 1.97 -18.38 -4.16
C ILE A 46 1.40 -17.03 -3.72
N VAL A 47 1.43 -16.72 -2.42
CA VAL A 47 0.94 -15.44 -1.90
C VAL A 47 1.67 -14.24 -2.52
N SER A 48 2.99 -14.35 -2.68
CA SER A 48 3.80 -13.30 -3.30
C SER A 48 3.46 -13.10 -4.77
N MET A 49 3.26 -14.18 -5.54
CA MET A 49 2.86 -14.12 -6.95
C MET A 49 1.48 -13.48 -7.12
N LEU A 50 0.49 -13.90 -6.30
CA LEU A 50 -0.84 -13.31 -6.31
C LEU A 50 -0.81 -11.82 -6.00
N ARG A 51 0.00 -11.39 -5.03
CA ARG A 51 0.17 -9.98 -4.69
C ARG A 51 0.84 -9.18 -5.80
N ILE A 52 1.84 -9.75 -6.48
CA ILE A 52 2.48 -9.13 -7.65
C ILE A 52 1.46 -8.98 -8.76
N ALA A 53 0.75 -10.03 -9.15
CA ALA A 53 -0.26 -10.00 -10.20
C ALA A 53 -1.33 -8.94 -9.91
N PHE A 54 -1.90 -8.95 -8.70
CA PHE A 54 -2.90 -7.97 -8.27
C PHE A 54 -2.38 -6.53 -8.34
N SER A 55 -1.18 -6.27 -7.82
CA SER A 55 -0.66 -4.89 -7.77
C SER A 55 -0.37 -4.32 -9.16
N GLN A 56 0.00 -5.15 -10.13
CA GLN A 56 0.23 -4.71 -11.51
C GLN A 56 -1.09 -4.60 -12.30
N ALA A 57 -2.01 -5.56 -12.13
CA ALA A 57 -3.34 -5.47 -12.75
C ALA A 57 -4.12 -4.23 -12.29
N ALA A 58 -3.98 -3.84 -11.02
CA ALA A 58 -4.63 -2.67 -10.46
C ALA A 58 -4.24 -1.36 -11.18
N LEU A 59 -3.00 -1.25 -11.68
CA LEU A 59 -2.52 -0.06 -12.39
C LEU A 59 -3.35 0.28 -13.63
N LYS A 60 -3.88 -0.73 -14.33
CA LYS A 60 -4.78 -0.55 -15.48
C LYS A 60 -6.09 0.12 -15.09
N LEU A 61 -6.53 -0.09 -13.86
CA LEU A 61 -7.78 0.43 -13.31
C LEU A 61 -7.59 1.72 -12.50
N LYS A 62 -6.48 2.46 -12.72
CA LYS A 62 -6.08 3.60 -11.90
C LYS A 62 -6.02 3.26 -10.40
N GLY A 63 -5.53 2.07 -10.11
CA GLY A 63 -5.35 1.55 -8.74
C GLY A 63 -3.87 1.36 -8.41
N ILE A 64 -3.51 1.60 -7.15
CA ILE A 64 -2.18 1.32 -6.61
C ILE A 64 -2.29 0.52 -5.32
N SER A 65 -1.40 -0.42 -5.11
CA SER A 65 -1.27 -1.16 -3.86
C SER A 65 -0.14 -0.56 -3.03
N LEU A 66 -0.37 -0.35 -1.73
CA LEU A 66 0.57 0.33 -0.84
C LEU A 66 1.00 -0.56 0.32
N HIS A 67 2.28 -0.55 0.65
CA HIS A 67 2.73 -1.08 1.94
C HIS A 67 2.38 -0.08 3.06
N ALA A 68 1.20 -0.27 3.66
CA ALA A 68 0.60 0.63 4.61
C ALA A 68 -0.27 -0.11 5.64
N SER A 69 -0.53 0.52 6.77
CA SER A 69 -1.67 0.20 7.62
C SER A 69 -2.77 1.24 7.41
N ALA A 70 -4.03 0.82 7.41
CA ALA A 70 -5.18 1.68 7.13
C ALA A 70 -6.25 1.56 8.23
N VAL A 71 -6.70 2.71 8.74
CA VAL A 71 -7.75 2.84 9.77
C VAL A 71 -8.91 3.65 9.19
N VAL A 72 -10.14 3.23 9.47
CA VAL A 72 -11.35 4.00 9.15
C VAL A 72 -11.78 4.77 10.40
N LEU A 73 -12.02 6.06 10.24
CA LEU A 73 -12.57 6.94 11.25
C LEU A 73 -13.55 7.92 10.59
N ALA A 74 -14.75 8.08 11.18
CA ALA A 74 -15.77 9.00 10.69
C ALA A 74 -16.08 8.87 9.20
N GLY A 75 -16.12 7.63 8.68
CA GLY A 75 -16.44 7.35 7.28
C GLY A 75 -15.32 7.63 6.28
N ARG A 76 -14.08 7.85 6.73
CA ARG A 76 -12.90 8.07 5.89
C ARG A 76 -11.76 7.14 6.29
N ALA A 77 -10.95 6.72 5.33
CA ALA A 77 -9.77 5.89 5.55
C ALA A 77 -8.51 6.76 5.68
N PHE A 78 -7.70 6.50 6.70
CA PHE A 78 -6.40 7.13 6.94
C PHE A 78 -5.31 6.07 6.83
N LEU A 79 -4.30 6.32 6.00
CA LEU A 79 -3.24 5.36 5.71
C LEU A 79 -1.92 5.81 6.33
N PHE A 80 -1.23 4.87 6.95
CA PHE A 80 0.06 5.09 7.59
C PHE A 80 1.16 4.34 6.85
N LEU A 81 2.12 5.09 6.29
CA LEU A 81 3.24 4.59 5.51
C LEU A 81 4.51 4.54 6.37
N GLY A 82 5.44 3.70 5.95
CA GLY A 82 6.77 3.59 6.55
C GLY A 82 7.42 2.26 6.21
N SER A 83 8.73 2.15 6.39
CA SER A 83 9.45 0.88 6.24
C SER A 83 8.98 -0.15 7.27
N SER A 84 9.34 -1.41 7.08
CA SER A 84 9.08 -2.44 8.08
C SER A 84 9.70 -2.04 9.42
N GLY A 85 8.95 -2.21 10.52
CA GLY A 85 9.41 -1.82 11.86
C GLY A 85 9.27 -0.33 12.22
N THR A 86 8.81 0.54 11.31
CA THR A 86 8.61 1.99 11.62
C THR A 86 7.52 2.24 12.68
N GLY A 87 6.59 1.30 12.88
CA GLY A 87 5.52 1.46 13.87
C GLY A 87 4.13 1.69 13.26
N LYS A 88 3.89 1.33 11.99
CA LYS A 88 2.57 1.48 11.33
C LYS A 88 1.44 0.85 12.14
N SER A 89 1.56 -0.44 12.47
CA SER A 89 0.54 -1.16 13.26
C SER A 89 0.41 -0.60 14.68
N THR A 90 1.51 -0.12 15.28
CA THR A 90 1.47 0.57 16.59
C THR A 90 0.67 1.86 16.49
N HIS A 91 0.90 2.66 15.44
CA HIS A 91 0.17 3.91 15.26
C HIS A 91 -1.31 3.67 14.97
N SER A 92 -1.65 2.65 14.16
CA SER A 92 -3.03 2.22 13.95
C SER A 92 -3.69 1.79 15.27
N ALA A 93 -2.99 1.04 16.12
CA ALA A 93 -3.50 0.65 17.44
C ALA A 93 -3.75 1.87 18.35
N LEU A 94 -2.90 2.91 18.29
CA LEU A 94 -3.13 4.17 18.99
C LEU A 94 -4.40 4.90 18.47
N TRP A 95 -4.67 4.86 17.17
CA TRP A 95 -5.92 5.40 16.62
C TRP A 95 -7.13 4.63 17.11
N LEU A 96 -7.08 3.29 17.11
CA LEU A 96 -8.16 2.44 17.62
C LEU A 96 -8.43 2.69 19.12
N LYS A 97 -7.39 2.99 19.89
CA LYS A 97 -7.48 3.29 21.32
C LYS A 97 -8.10 4.68 21.59
N ASN A 98 -7.66 5.70 20.84
CA ASN A 98 -7.94 7.11 21.18
C ASN A 98 -9.18 7.67 20.49
N PHE A 99 -9.66 7.06 19.40
CA PHE A 99 -10.79 7.60 18.63
C PHE A 99 -11.96 6.62 18.62
N THR A 100 -13.07 7.00 19.25
CA THR A 100 -14.29 6.20 19.27
C THR A 100 -14.81 5.98 17.85
N GLY A 101 -15.10 4.71 17.52
CA GLY A 101 -15.55 4.31 16.19
C GLY A 101 -14.42 4.10 15.16
N ALA A 102 -13.17 4.30 15.56
CA ALA A 102 -12.05 3.91 14.73
C ALA A 102 -11.98 2.38 14.59
N ARG A 103 -11.70 1.89 13.37
CA ARG A 103 -11.52 0.46 13.10
C ARG A 103 -10.47 0.22 12.02
N LEU A 104 -9.82 -0.93 12.09
CA LEU A 104 -8.82 -1.31 11.11
C LEU A 104 -9.50 -1.70 9.78
N LEU A 105 -8.99 -1.17 8.67
CA LEU A 105 -9.37 -1.56 7.31
C LEU A 105 -8.41 -2.60 6.73
N ASN A 106 -7.10 -2.38 6.94
CA ASN A 106 -6.05 -3.28 6.49
C ASN A 106 -4.75 -3.01 7.27
N ASP A 107 -3.90 -4.02 7.50
CA ASP A 107 -2.65 -3.88 8.27
C ASP A 107 -1.38 -4.17 7.46
N ASP A 108 -1.44 -4.31 6.14
CA ASP A 108 -0.21 -4.56 5.35
C ASP A 108 -0.24 -3.96 3.95
N ASN A 109 -1.31 -4.22 3.20
CA ASN A 109 -1.30 -3.93 1.77
C ASN A 109 -2.66 -3.45 1.25
N PRO A 110 -3.23 -2.35 1.76
CA PRO A 110 -4.43 -1.76 1.20
C PRO A 110 -4.20 -1.33 -0.24
N ALA A 111 -5.27 -1.25 -1.01
CA ALA A 111 -5.24 -0.68 -2.36
C ALA A 111 -5.95 0.67 -2.38
N LEU A 112 -5.42 1.60 -3.16
CA LEU A 112 -6.10 2.85 -3.52
C LEU A 112 -6.58 2.78 -4.95
N ARG A 113 -7.69 3.43 -5.25
CA ARG A 113 -8.19 3.60 -6.60
C ARG A 113 -8.86 4.96 -6.76
N LEU A 114 -8.60 5.59 -7.89
CA LEU A 114 -9.34 6.79 -8.30
C LEU A 114 -10.65 6.38 -8.96
N GLU A 115 -11.78 6.76 -8.36
CA GLU A 115 -13.14 6.49 -8.82
C GLU A 115 -13.94 7.77 -8.82
N ASP A 116 -14.45 8.18 -9.97
CA ASP A 116 -15.31 9.36 -10.15
C ASP A 116 -14.74 10.62 -9.46
N GLY A 117 -13.43 10.85 -9.60
CA GLY A 117 -12.72 11.99 -9.00
C GLY A 117 -12.47 11.86 -7.48
N LYS A 118 -12.70 10.69 -6.90
CA LYS A 118 -12.43 10.43 -5.48
C LYS A 118 -11.42 9.31 -5.32
N VAL A 119 -10.53 9.46 -4.37
CA VAL A 119 -9.60 8.39 -4.00
C VAL A 119 -10.26 7.50 -2.96
N MET A 120 -10.43 6.23 -3.29
CA MET A 120 -11.00 5.20 -2.43
C MET A 120 -9.90 4.26 -1.94
N ALA A 121 -9.93 3.93 -0.65
CA ALA A 121 -9.08 2.90 -0.04
C ALA A 121 -9.86 1.61 0.14
N TYR A 122 -9.27 0.50 -0.25
CA TYR A 122 -9.84 -0.85 -0.19
C TYR A 122 -9.09 -1.71 0.80
N GLY A 123 -9.83 -2.50 1.59
CA GLY A 123 -9.28 -3.68 2.25
C GLY A 123 -8.91 -4.74 1.22
N THR A 124 -7.87 -5.51 1.52
CA THR A 124 -7.34 -6.55 0.64
C THR A 124 -7.15 -7.87 1.40
N PRO A 125 -6.96 -9.00 0.71
CA PRO A 125 -6.74 -10.29 1.36
C PRO A 125 -5.32 -10.47 1.95
N TRP A 126 -4.50 -9.42 1.92
CA TRP A 126 -3.18 -9.44 2.55
C TRP A 126 -3.20 -8.67 3.86
N SER A 127 -2.72 -9.31 4.92
CA SER A 127 -2.65 -8.75 6.26
C SER A 127 -1.25 -8.94 6.84
N GLY A 128 -0.86 -8.01 7.70
CA GLY A 128 0.39 -8.03 8.42
C GLY A 128 0.32 -8.87 9.71
N LYS A 129 0.83 -8.31 10.80
CA LYS A 129 0.83 -8.98 12.10
C LYS A 129 -0.57 -9.11 12.70
N THR A 130 -1.45 -8.17 12.41
CA THR A 130 -2.84 -8.18 12.87
C THR A 130 -3.72 -8.72 11.76
N PRO A 131 -4.32 -9.93 11.89
CA PRO A 131 -5.24 -10.46 10.91
C PRO A 131 -6.39 -9.49 10.67
N CYS A 132 -6.50 -8.99 9.43
CA CYS A 132 -7.54 -8.05 9.03
C CYS A 132 -7.87 -8.27 7.55
N TYR A 133 -9.00 -8.94 7.29
CA TYR A 133 -9.45 -9.33 5.96
C TYR A 133 -10.82 -8.73 5.67
N VAL A 134 -10.87 -7.39 5.64
CA VAL A 134 -12.12 -6.64 5.48
C VAL A 134 -12.34 -6.35 3.99
N ASN A 135 -13.48 -6.78 3.45
CA ASN A 135 -13.89 -6.47 2.08
C ASN A 135 -14.78 -5.21 2.08
N GLU A 136 -14.16 -4.08 2.31
CA GLU A 136 -14.83 -2.77 2.32
C GLU A 136 -13.98 -1.74 1.57
N LYS A 137 -14.64 -0.63 1.19
CA LYS A 137 -13.96 0.55 0.66
C LYS A 137 -14.45 1.82 1.34
N TRP A 138 -13.55 2.80 1.49
CA TRP A 138 -13.83 4.08 2.11
C TRP A 138 -13.09 5.20 1.39
N PRO A 139 -13.68 6.41 1.26
CA PRO A 139 -12.95 7.55 0.73
C PRO A 139 -11.72 7.84 1.61
N VAL A 140 -10.61 8.19 0.97
CA VAL A 140 -9.37 8.51 1.68
C VAL A 140 -9.51 9.86 2.36
N GLY A 141 -9.25 9.88 3.68
CA GLY A 141 -9.15 11.11 4.48
C GLY A 141 -7.75 11.71 4.48
N GLY A 142 -6.73 10.87 4.31
CA GLY A 142 -5.35 11.32 4.22
C GLY A 142 -4.33 10.18 4.29
N ILE A 143 -3.10 10.50 3.90
CA ILE A 143 -1.96 9.56 3.95
C ILE A 143 -0.81 10.19 4.72
N VAL A 144 -0.28 9.48 5.71
CA VAL A 144 0.78 9.97 6.58
C VAL A 144 1.96 9.02 6.59
N ARG A 145 3.15 9.52 6.28
CA ARG A 145 4.40 8.79 6.45
C ARG A 145 4.90 8.95 7.86
N LEU A 146 5.09 7.83 8.54
CA LEU A 146 5.65 7.79 9.88
C LEU A 146 7.17 7.78 9.84
N ARG A 147 7.78 8.50 10.78
CA ARG A 147 9.22 8.48 11.08
C ARG A 147 9.39 8.41 12.59
N GLN A 148 10.25 7.55 13.08
CA GLN A 148 10.57 7.48 14.49
C GLN A 148 11.39 8.72 14.91
N ALA A 149 10.98 9.37 16.00
CA ALA A 149 11.65 10.53 16.55
C ALA A 149 11.45 10.60 18.08
N PRO A 150 12.30 11.31 18.83
CA PRO A 150 12.11 11.49 20.27
C PRO A 150 11.08 12.57 20.63
N TYR A 151 10.37 13.09 19.65
CA TYR A 151 9.32 14.12 19.76
C TYR A 151 8.16 13.80 18.80
N ASN A 152 7.06 14.57 18.90
CA ASN A 152 5.95 14.51 17.96
C ASN A 152 5.90 15.79 17.14
N ARG A 153 5.99 15.69 15.80
CA ARG A 153 5.89 16.80 14.86
C ARG A 153 5.19 16.33 13.58
N PHE A 154 4.17 17.06 13.16
CA PHE A 154 3.51 16.86 11.88
C PHE A 154 3.97 17.93 10.88
N THR A 155 4.28 17.50 9.67
CA THR A 155 4.61 18.37 8.55
C THR A 155 3.69 18.01 7.38
N GLU A 156 2.89 18.95 6.92
CA GLU A 156 2.05 18.77 5.73
C GLU A 156 2.95 18.69 4.49
N CYS A 157 2.60 17.78 3.57
CA CYS A 157 3.27 17.67 2.28
C CYS A 157 2.31 18.16 1.18
N VAL A 158 2.85 18.88 0.23
CA VAL A 158 2.12 19.40 -0.93
C VAL A 158 2.85 19.01 -2.22
N ASP A 159 2.12 18.94 -3.32
CA ASP A 159 2.67 18.73 -4.67
C ASP A 159 3.68 17.56 -4.75
N ILE A 160 4.90 17.87 -5.18
CA ILE A 160 5.96 16.88 -5.37
C ILE A 160 6.35 16.17 -4.08
N ASP A 161 6.25 16.82 -2.92
CA ASP A 161 6.57 16.20 -1.63
C ASP A 161 5.58 15.08 -1.30
N SER A 162 4.30 15.23 -1.64
CA SER A 162 3.29 14.18 -1.52
C SER A 162 3.68 12.96 -2.34
N PHE A 163 4.02 13.17 -3.60
CA PHE A 163 4.43 12.11 -4.52
C PHE A 163 5.68 11.35 -4.03
N VAL A 164 6.73 12.09 -3.69
CA VAL A 164 8.00 11.52 -3.21
C VAL A 164 7.81 10.75 -1.90
N ASN A 165 6.90 11.19 -1.04
CA ASN A 165 6.60 10.50 0.21
C ASN A 165 5.80 9.21 0.03
N ILE A 166 4.92 9.11 -0.96
CA ILE A 166 4.08 7.91 -1.15
C ILE A 166 4.79 6.86 -2.03
N LEU A 167 5.47 7.27 -3.09
CA LEU A 167 6.09 6.41 -4.10
C LEU A 167 6.91 5.22 -3.52
N PRO A 168 7.75 5.39 -2.50
CA PRO A 168 8.52 4.28 -1.93
C PRO A 168 7.68 3.15 -1.32
N SER A 169 6.41 3.44 -0.98
CA SER A 169 5.47 2.46 -0.41
C SER A 169 4.59 1.79 -1.46
N CYS A 170 4.65 2.22 -2.73
CA CYS A 170 3.89 1.60 -3.80
C CYS A 170 4.48 0.23 -4.16
N SER A 171 3.60 -0.78 -4.28
CA SER A 171 3.94 -2.11 -4.75
C SER A 171 3.97 -2.10 -6.28
N ALA A 172 5.14 -1.80 -6.86
CA ALA A 172 5.30 -1.75 -8.30
C ALA A 172 6.55 -2.49 -8.76
N VAL A 173 6.47 -3.00 -9.98
CA VAL A 173 7.62 -3.57 -10.69
C VAL A 173 8.55 -2.44 -11.11
N ARG A 174 9.73 -2.43 -10.51
CA ARG A 174 10.79 -1.48 -10.89
C ARG A 174 11.56 -2.07 -12.07
N GLY A 175 11.62 -1.38 -13.19
CA GLY A 175 12.38 -1.78 -14.37
C GLY A 175 11.55 -1.90 -15.65
N ASP A 176 10.22 -1.94 -15.56
CA ASP A 176 9.36 -1.83 -16.74
C ASP A 176 8.82 -0.40 -16.90
N ARG A 177 9.13 0.22 -18.05
CA ARG A 177 8.78 1.62 -18.30
C ARG A 177 7.26 1.86 -18.36
N LEU A 178 6.50 0.93 -18.93
CA LEU A 178 5.05 1.08 -19.07
C LEU A 178 4.36 1.03 -17.70
N LEU A 179 4.72 0.04 -16.88
CA LEU A 179 4.18 -0.11 -15.51
C LEU A 179 4.57 1.07 -14.62
N GLN A 180 5.81 1.56 -14.75
CA GLN A 180 6.25 2.75 -14.04
C GLN A 180 5.48 4.01 -14.45
N THR A 181 5.26 4.22 -15.75
CA THR A 181 4.48 5.37 -16.23
C THR A 181 3.05 5.31 -15.67
N ARG A 182 2.37 4.17 -15.76
CA ARG A 182 1.02 3.99 -15.19
C ARG A 182 0.98 4.26 -13.69
N LEU A 183 2.00 3.78 -12.95
CA LEU A 183 2.11 4.05 -11.52
C LEU A 183 2.26 5.53 -11.23
N HIS A 184 3.19 6.20 -11.94
CA HIS A 184 3.48 7.61 -11.70
C HIS A 184 2.29 8.50 -12.04
N ASP A 185 1.62 8.24 -13.17
CA ASP A 185 0.43 8.99 -13.59
C ASP A 185 -0.71 8.82 -12.57
N THR A 186 -1.00 7.57 -12.17
CA THR A 186 -2.03 7.29 -11.15
C THR A 186 -1.68 7.91 -9.80
N LEU A 187 -0.41 7.81 -9.37
CA LEU A 187 0.02 8.38 -8.11
C LEU A 187 -0.06 9.91 -8.12
N ALA A 188 0.30 10.55 -9.23
CA ALA A 188 0.19 12.00 -9.37
C ALA A 188 -1.27 12.46 -9.27
N GLU A 189 -2.20 11.78 -9.96
CA GLU A 189 -3.63 12.05 -9.85
C GLU A 189 -4.14 11.86 -8.40
N ILE A 190 -3.72 10.79 -7.71
CA ILE A 190 -4.08 10.56 -6.32
C ILE A 190 -3.54 11.66 -5.40
N CYS A 191 -2.28 12.06 -5.58
CA CYS A 191 -1.66 13.11 -4.74
C CYS A 191 -2.35 14.48 -4.88
N ALA A 192 -2.96 14.76 -6.02
CA ALA A 192 -3.71 16.00 -6.25
C ALA A 192 -5.04 16.05 -5.47
N GLU A 193 -5.60 14.89 -5.10
CA GLU A 193 -6.93 14.77 -4.51
C GLU A 193 -6.91 14.56 -2.99
N ILE A 194 -5.74 14.24 -2.40
CA ILE A 194 -5.67 13.84 -0.99
C ILE A 194 -4.66 14.66 -0.19
N ARG A 195 -4.95 14.85 1.08
CA ARG A 195 -3.99 15.41 2.02
C ARG A 195 -2.92 14.40 2.37
N THR A 196 -1.68 14.87 2.48
CA THR A 196 -0.56 14.04 2.86
C THR A 196 0.33 14.74 3.88
N GLY A 197 1.07 13.95 4.66
CA GLY A 197 2.00 14.51 5.64
C GLY A 197 3.05 13.53 6.10
N ILE A 198 4.02 14.07 6.83
CA ILE A 198 5.03 13.32 7.56
C ILE A 198 4.78 13.51 9.04
N LEU A 199 4.70 12.42 9.78
CA LEU A 199 4.65 12.43 11.25
C LEU A 199 5.95 11.86 11.79
N GLU A 200 6.80 12.73 12.34
CA GLU A 200 7.92 12.35 13.17
C GLU A 200 7.38 12.14 14.59
N CYS A 201 7.47 10.93 15.14
CA CYS A 201 6.75 10.65 16.36
C CYS A 201 7.37 9.57 17.25
N ARG A 202 6.99 9.65 18.52
CA ARG A 202 7.07 8.58 19.51
C ARG A 202 5.82 7.69 19.40
N PRO A 203 5.87 6.45 19.93
CA PRO A 203 4.70 5.57 19.99
C PRO A 203 3.80 5.91 21.19
N ASP A 204 3.20 7.12 21.20
CA ASP A 204 2.36 7.61 22.28
C ASP A 204 1.02 8.19 21.79
N ASP A 205 0.07 8.39 22.69
CA ASP A 205 -1.27 8.91 22.41
C ASP A 205 -1.20 10.31 21.77
N GLY A 206 -0.22 11.13 22.18
CA GLY A 206 -0.01 12.47 21.64
C GLY A 206 0.32 12.44 20.15
N ALA A 207 1.01 11.41 19.66
CA ALA A 207 1.27 11.22 18.25
C ALA A 207 -0.01 10.96 17.44
N ALA A 208 -0.92 10.14 17.97
CA ALA A 208 -2.19 9.86 17.30
C ALA A 208 -3.08 11.10 17.25
N ILE A 209 -3.19 11.84 18.35
CA ILE A 209 -3.97 13.08 18.45
C ILE A 209 -3.41 14.15 17.50
N LEU A 210 -2.09 14.36 17.50
CA LEU A 210 -1.44 15.31 16.60
C LEU A 210 -1.66 14.95 15.14
N CYS A 211 -1.56 13.66 14.81
CA CYS A 211 -1.78 13.16 13.46
C CYS A 211 -3.20 13.46 12.99
N GLU A 212 -4.20 13.05 13.76
CA GLU A 212 -5.62 13.23 13.44
C GLU A 212 -5.96 14.70 13.26
N THR A 213 -5.59 15.55 14.22
CA THR A 213 -5.88 16.99 14.19
C THR A 213 -5.33 17.70 12.96
N ASN A 214 -4.23 17.22 12.39
CA ASN A 214 -3.60 17.86 11.24
C ASN A 214 -4.04 17.25 9.90
N ILE A 215 -4.22 15.94 9.81
CA ILE A 215 -4.60 15.28 8.56
C ILE A 215 -6.09 15.36 8.25
N ASN A 216 -6.92 15.56 9.27
CA ASN A 216 -8.38 15.55 9.19
C ASN A 216 -8.99 16.96 8.93
N LYS A 217 -8.16 17.99 8.76
CA LYS A 217 -8.59 19.36 8.41
C LYS A 217 -9.13 19.41 6.97
#